data_7df4e79b6a5d39d4992fc0deced65701
#
_entry.id   7df4e79b6a5d39d4992fc0deced65701
#
_cell.length_a   1.000
_cell.length_b   1.000
_cell.length_c   1.000
_cell.angle_alpha   90.00
_cell.angle_beta   90.00
_cell.angle_gamma   90.00
#
_symmetry.space_group_name_H-M   'P 1'
#
loop_
_entity.id
_entity.type
_entity.pdbx_description
1 polymer ?
#
loop_
_entity_poly.entity_id
_entity_poly.type
_entity_poly.pdbx_seq_one_letter_code
_entity_poly.pdbx_strand_id
1 'polypeptide(L)'
;MTMTPRGVLGLVVLLAACSEGGVDWSKPENFLLREKSSKKDEGVQLEYWSLVDAPCQPVYDALTDVEHYADFIPGVDRTQILETKDDTKTIQIAQRVIGRQSNAKVKWTFNKQKRHIDFTTVTADLNYNDGHYELEPSPDGKRCLVRSTFLVKEGQGMAQAVPIGVLAAGTREAFLAAAQGVKKRATGAK
;
A
#
# COMPACT_ATOMS: atom_id res chain seq x y z
N MET A 1 31.49 47.13 -45.69
CA MET A 1 31.80 45.87 -44.99
C MET A 1 30.73 45.65 -43.93
N THR A 2 29.75 44.85 -44.27
CA THR A 2 28.59 44.56 -43.40
C THR A 2 28.73 43.13 -42.89
N MET A 3 28.93 42.99 -41.59
CA MET A 3 29.01 41.68 -40.93
C MET A 3 27.57 41.26 -40.49
N THR A 4 27.09 40.16 -41.04
CA THR A 4 25.87 39.45 -40.63
C THR A 4 26.12 38.60 -39.38
N PRO A 5 25.30 38.64 -38.33
CA PRO A 5 25.41 37.71 -37.22
C PRO A 5 24.78 36.35 -37.55
N ARG A 6 25.57 35.29 -37.37
CA ARG A 6 25.12 33.89 -37.44
C ARG A 6 24.20 33.57 -36.26
N GLY A 7 22.95 33.26 -36.57
CA GLY A 7 21.99 32.73 -35.59
C GLY A 7 22.39 31.31 -35.12
N VAL A 8 22.58 31.15 -33.84
CA VAL A 8 22.75 29.86 -33.19
C VAL A 8 21.35 29.24 -33.03
N LEU A 9 21.06 28.24 -33.82
CA LEU A 9 19.87 27.39 -33.70
C LEU A 9 20.03 26.50 -32.46
N GLY A 10 19.43 26.88 -31.36
CA GLY A 10 19.38 26.05 -30.14
C GLY A 10 18.50 24.81 -30.39
N LEU A 11 19.14 23.64 -30.46
CA LEU A 11 18.45 22.35 -30.49
C LEU A 11 17.84 22.08 -29.12
N VAL A 12 16.52 22.32 -28.98
CA VAL A 12 15.76 21.89 -27.79
C VAL A 12 15.58 20.38 -27.90
N VAL A 13 16.44 19.64 -27.21
CA VAL A 13 16.24 18.19 -27.00
C VAL A 13 15.11 18.04 -25.98
N LEU A 14 13.90 17.79 -26.46
CA LEU A 14 12.81 17.27 -25.65
C LEU A 14 13.20 15.87 -25.18
N LEU A 15 13.74 15.79 -23.97
CA LEU A 15 13.80 14.52 -23.22
C LEU A 15 12.36 14.06 -22.96
N ALA A 16 11.87 13.20 -23.87
CA ALA A 16 10.70 12.40 -23.57
C ALA A 16 11.09 11.49 -22.38
N ALA A 17 10.72 11.90 -21.17
CA ALA A 17 10.70 11.02 -20.04
C ALA A 17 9.80 9.85 -20.43
N CYS A 18 10.38 8.66 -20.58
CA CYS A 18 9.63 7.41 -20.67
C CYS A 18 8.87 7.27 -19.35
N SER A 19 7.64 7.80 -19.31
CA SER A 19 6.71 7.53 -18.23
C SER A 19 6.42 6.03 -18.29
N GLU A 20 6.83 5.27 -17.30
CA GLU A 20 6.22 3.98 -17.00
C GLU A 20 4.71 4.19 -17.07
N GLY A 21 4.02 3.47 -17.97
CA GLY A 21 2.69 3.72 -18.49
C GLY A 21 1.77 4.47 -17.53
N GLY A 22 1.30 5.64 -17.99
CA GLY A 22 0.52 6.58 -17.16
C GLY A 22 -0.69 5.88 -16.52
N VAL A 23 -1.07 6.31 -15.32
CA VAL A 23 -2.24 5.79 -14.62
C VAL A 23 -3.50 6.08 -15.42
N ASP A 24 -4.26 5.04 -15.76
CA ASP A 24 -5.58 5.20 -16.39
C ASP A 24 -6.62 5.53 -15.31
N TRP A 25 -6.81 6.81 -15.05
CA TRP A 25 -7.75 7.33 -14.06
C TRP A 25 -9.22 7.11 -14.43
N SER A 26 -9.54 6.65 -15.63
CA SER A 26 -10.90 6.34 -16.06
C SER A 26 -11.39 4.96 -15.60
N LYS A 27 -10.49 4.12 -15.12
CA LYS A 27 -10.84 2.78 -14.66
C LYS A 27 -11.77 2.83 -13.44
N PRO A 28 -12.66 1.82 -13.30
CA PRO A 28 -13.55 1.72 -12.14
C PRO A 28 -12.74 1.66 -10.85
N GLU A 29 -13.39 2.08 -9.79
CA GLU A 29 -12.90 1.93 -8.45
C GLU A 29 -12.62 0.46 -8.08
N ASN A 30 -11.67 0.24 -7.14
CA ASN A 30 -11.18 -1.08 -6.72
C ASN A 30 -10.61 -1.95 -7.87
N PHE A 31 -10.40 -1.34 -9.03
CA PHE A 31 -9.71 -2.04 -10.10
C PHE A 31 -8.22 -2.09 -9.77
N LEU A 32 -7.65 -3.27 -9.77
CA LEU A 32 -6.20 -3.42 -9.70
C LEU A 32 -5.60 -3.01 -11.04
N LEU A 33 -5.11 -1.77 -11.12
CA LEU A 33 -4.41 -1.27 -12.30
C LEU A 33 -3.11 -2.02 -12.53
N ARG A 34 -2.51 -2.52 -11.45
CA ARG A 34 -1.30 -3.31 -11.48
C ARG A 34 -1.36 -4.37 -10.40
N GLU A 35 -1.06 -5.60 -10.81
CA GLU A 35 -0.79 -6.71 -9.92
C GLU A 35 0.49 -7.39 -10.39
N LYS A 36 1.50 -7.45 -9.53
CA LYS A 36 2.77 -8.07 -9.83
C LYS A 36 3.26 -8.87 -8.64
N SER A 37 3.77 -10.05 -8.92
CA SER A 37 4.42 -10.91 -7.93
C SER A 37 5.81 -11.27 -8.42
N SER A 38 6.79 -11.20 -7.54
CA SER A 38 8.16 -11.60 -7.83
C SER A 38 8.78 -12.33 -6.65
N LYS A 39 9.49 -13.44 -6.96
CA LYS A 39 10.25 -14.18 -5.94
C LYS A 39 11.44 -13.35 -5.51
N LYS A 40 11.71 -13.31 -4.21
CA LYS A 40 12.88 -12.74 -3.57
C LYS A 40 13.56 -13.79 -2.72
N ASP A 41 14.81 -13.57 -2.34
CA ASP A 41 15.55 -14.53 -1.49
C ASP A 41 14.86 -14.76 -0.14
N GLU A 42 14.21 -13.71 0.40
CA GLU A 42 13.53 -13.74 1.69
C GLU A 42 12.03 -14.08 1.61
N GLY A 43 11.45 -14.24 0.41
CA GLY A 43 10.01 -14.45 0.28
C GLY A 43 9.43 -14.07 -1.08
N VAL A 44 8.23 -13.53 -1.09
CA VAL A 44 7.53 -13.06 -2.30
C VAL A 44 7.19 -11.58 -2.15
N GLN A 45 7.67 -10.78 -3.09
CA GLN A 45 7.25 -9.38 -3.22
C GLN A 45 5.98 -9.29 -4.06
N LEU A 46 4.99 -8.57 -3.53
CA LEU A 46 3.72 -8.28 -4.17
C LEU A 46 3.59 -6.78 -4.36
N GLU A 47 3.13 -6.35 -5.52
CA GLU A 47 2.85 -4.96 -5.85
C GLU A 47 1.40 -4.85 -6.34
N TYR A 48 0.62 -3.95 -5.72
CA TYR A 48 -0.77 -3.69 -6.08
C TYR A 48 -0.99 -2.19 -6.25
N TRP A 49 -1.61 -1.81 -7.34
CA TRP A 49 -2.07 -0.45 -7.58
C TRP A 49 -3.59 -0.46 -7.66
N SER A 50 -4.24 0.27 -6.76
CA SER A 50 -5.69 0.37 -6.72
C SER A 50 -6.16 1.82 -6.74
N LEU A 51 -7.28 2.07 -7.42
CA LEU A 51 -7.96 3.36 -7.41
C LEU A 51 -9.02 3.38 -6.32
N VAL A 52 -9.12 4.50 -5.61
CA VAL A 52 -10.17 4.77 -4.63
C VAL A 52 -10.91 6.03 -5.07
N ASP A 53 -12.23 5.98 -5.15
CA ASP A 53 -13.09 7.13 -5.50
C ASP A 53 -13.30 8.03 -4.27
N ALA A 54 -12.18 8.56 -3.77
CA ALA A 54 -12.12 9.53 -2.71
C ALA A 54 -10.82 10.35 -2.84
N PRO A 55 -10.77 11.60 -2.36
CA PRO A 55 -9.52 12.36 -2.26
C PRO A 55 -8.47 11.61 -1.42
N CYS A 56 -7.19 11.81 -1.71
CA CYS A 56 -6.13 11.08 -1.03
C CYS A 56 -6.02 11.37 0.48
N GLN A 57 -6.45 12.53 0.95
CA GLN A 57 -6.35 12.83 2.38
C GLN A 57 -7.27 11.92 3.21
N PRO A 58 -8.58 11.80 2.94
CA PRO A 58 -9.43 10.81 3.63
C PRO A 58 -8.94 9.36 3.52
N VAL A 59 -8.35 8.98 2.38
CA VAL A 59 -7.78 7.63 2.20
C VAL A 59 -6.55 7.44 3.09
N TYR A 60 -5.67 8.44 3.16
CA TYR A 60 -4.51 8.43 4.05
C TYR A 60 -4.94 8.36 5.52
N ASP A 61 -5.92 9.18 5.92
CA ASP A 61 -6.43 9.20 7.28
C ASP A 61 -7.02 7.83 7.67
N ALA A 62 -7.75 7.16 6.77
CA ALA A 62 -8.26 5.81 6.98
C ALA A 62 -7.13 4.76 7.10
N LEU A 63 -6.08 4.84 6.26
CA LEU A 63 -4.93 3.94 6.33
C LEU A 63 -4.06 4.15 7.58
N THR A 64 -4.09 5.34 8.19
CA THR A 64 -3.34 5.63 9.41
C THR A 64 -4.13 5.42 10.70
N ASP A 65 -5.45 5.16 10.58
CA ASP A 65 -6.37 4.87 11.68
C ASP A 65 -6.26 3.40 12.14
N VAL A 66 -5.01 2.94 12.34
CA VAL A 66 -4.67 1.54 12.62
C VAL A 66 -5.27 0.99 13.91
N GLU A 67 -5.62 1.85 14.84
CA GLU A 67 -6.27 1.48 16.11
C GLU A 67 -7.72 1.04 15.93
N HIS A 68 -8.39 1.50 14.85
CA HIS A 68 -9.77 1.18 14.53
C HIS A 68 -9.93 0.20 13.35
N TYR A 69 -8.86 -0.45 12.92
CA TYR A 69 -8.93 -1.39 11.78
C TYR A 69 -9.97 -2.49 11.99
N ALA A 70 -10.20 -2.94 13.23
CA ALA A 70 -11.24 -3.93 13.52
C ALA A 70 -12.67 -3.44 13.18
N ASP A 71 -12.89 -2.12 13.12
CA ASP A 71 -14.21 -1.55 12.86
C ASP A 71 -14.57 -1.54 11.37
N PHE A 72 -13.56 -1.54 10.47
CA PHE A 72 -13.81 -1.35 9.06
C PHE A 72 -12.97 -2.25 8.11
N ILE A 73 -11.92 -2.93 8.60
CA ILE A 73 -11.14 -3.87 7.77
C ILE A 73 -11.65 -5.30 7.98
N PRO A 74 -12.26 -5.93 6.96
CA PRO A 74 -12.72 -7.31 7.08
C PRO A 74 -11.58 -8.26 7.43
N GLY A 75 -11.84 -9.15 8.38
CA GLY A 75 -10.86 -10.15 8.84
C GLY A 75 -9.92 -9.66 9.94
N VAL A 76 -9.96 -8.39 10.32
CA VAL A 76 -9.31 -7.89 11.54
C VAL A 76 -10.30 -8.02 12.69
N ASP A 77 -9.95 -8.84 13.69
CA ASP A 77 -10.81 -9.10 14.85
C ASP A 77 -10.55 -8.08 15.99
N ARG A 78 -9.31 -7.64 16.14
CA ARG A 78 -8.91 -6.68 17.17
C ARG A 78 -7.59 -5.99 16.83
N THR A 79 -7.47 -4.73 17.24
CA THR A 79 -6.23 -3.96 17.27
C THR A 79 -5.99 -3.40 18.67
N GLN A 80 -4.74 -3.24 19.04
CA GLN A 80 -4.31 -2.64 20.31
C GLN A 80 -3.00 -1.88 20.09
N ILE A 81 -2.97 -0.60 20.43
CA ILE A 81 -1.74 0.18 20.44
C ILE A 81 -0.88 -0.30 21.61
N LEU A 82 0.35 -0.69 21.33
CA LEU A 82 1.35 -1.04 22.33
C LEU A 82 2.28 0.13 22.65
N GLU A 83 2.60 0.95 21.63
CA GLU A 83 3.49 2.08 21.74
C GLU A 83 3.15 3.12 20.69
N THR A 84 3.26 4.41 21.06
CA THR A 84 3.22 5.54 20.13
C THR A 84 4.44 6.40 20.40
N LYS A 85 5.23 6.67 19.37
CA LYS A 85 6.40 7.55 19.45
C LYS A 85 6.50 8.35 18.16
N ASP A 86 6.39 9.67 18.26
CA ASP A 86 6.39 10.59 17.11
C ASP A 86 5.40 10.11 16.01
N ASP A 87 5.90 9.95 14.80
CA ASP A 87 5.12 9.45 13.65
C ASP A 87 5.09 7.91 13.56
N THR A 88 5.35 7.21 14.66
CA THR A 88 5.41 5.75 14.69
C THR A 88 4.43 5.18 15.70
N LYS A 89 3.69 4.14 15.30
CA LYS A 89 2.85 3.33 16.19
C LYS A 89 3.27 1.85 16.10
N THR A 90 3.38 1.20 17.23
CA THR A 90 3.50 -0.26 17.31
C THR A 90 2.18 -0.82 17.80
N ILE A 91 1.55 -1.69 17.02
CA ILE A 91 0.26 -2.26 17.33
C ILE A 91 0.30 -3.79 17.37
N GLN A 92 -0.54 -4.37 18.21
CA GLN A 92 -0.91 -5.78 18.16
C GLN A 92 -2.17 -5.89 17.30
N ILE A 93 -2.14 -6.76 16.28
CA ILE A 93 -3.28 -7.09 15.43
C ILE A 93 -3.63 -8.55 15.64
N ALA A 94 -4.90 -8.83 15.92
CA ALA A 94 -5.50 -10.17 15.80
C ALA A 94 -6.36 -10.18 14.54
N GLN A 95 -6.08 -11.09 13.61
CA GLN A 95 -6.73 -11.15 12.30
C GLN A 95 -6.90 -12.58 11.83
N ARG A 96 -7.73 -12.78 10.81
CA ARG A 96 -7.88 -14.08 10.12
C ARG A 96 -7.10 -14.07 8.82
N VAL A 97 -6.17 -15.00 8.69
CA VAL A 97 -5.38 -15.23 7.49
C VAL A 97 -5.64 -16.65 7.01
N ILE A 98 -6.18 -16.81 5.80
CA ILE A 98 -6.52 -18.12 5.22
C ILE A 98 -7.42 -18.93 6.18
N GLY A 99 -8.43 -18.26 6.76
CA GLY A 99 -9.35 -18.90 7.72
C GLY A 99 -8.78 -19.25 9.10
N ARG A 100 -7.50 -18.96 9.36
CA ARG A 100 -6.84 -19.18 10.65
C ARG A 100 -6.68 -17.87 11.40
N GLN A 101 -6.90 -17.92 12.70
CA GLN A 101 -6.57 -16.79 13.57
C GLN A 101 -5.06 -16.61 13.65
N SER A 102 -4.60 -15.39 13.50
CA SER A 102 -3.19 -15.00 13.54
C SER A 102 -3.04 -13.73 14.34
N ASN A 103 -2.01 -13.66 15.17
CA ASN A 103 -1.61 -12.44 15.84
C ASN A 103 -0.31 -11.95 15.24
N ALA A 104 -0.21 -10.64 15.07
CA ALA A 104 1.00 -9.99 14.62
C ALA A 104 1.26 -8.72 15.42
N LYS A 105 2.52 -8.44 15.72
CA LYS A 105 3.00 -7.16 16.22
C LYS A 105 3.64 -6.42 15.05
N VAL A 106 3.08 -5.26 14.70
CA VAL A 106 3.48 -4.49 13.53
C VAL A 106 3.86 -3.07 13.95
N LYS A 107 4.99 -2.61 13.46
CA LYS A 107 5.44 -1.24 13.59
C LYS A 107 5.07 -0.46 12.33
N TRP A 108 4.35 0.64 12.50
CA TRP A 108 3.92 1.55 11.44
C TRP A 108 4.64 2.88 11.57
N THR A 109 5.10 3.44 10.46
CA THR A 109 5.71 4.77 10.40
C THR A 109 4.97 5.60 9.36
N PHE A 110 4.51 6.78 9.75
CA PHE A 110 3.64 7.64 8.96
C PHE A 110 4.35 8.90 8.50
N ASN A 111 4.36 9.15 7.18
CA ASN A 111 4.84 10.41 6.63
C ASN A 111 3.69 11.15 5.95
N LYS A 112 3.01 12.01 6.71
CA LYS A 112 1.84 12.76 6.26
C LYS A 112 2.14 13.68 5.06
N GLN A 113 3.31 14.32 5.04
CA GLN A 113 3.67 15.24 3.97
C GLN A 113 3.84 14.53 2.64
N LYS A 114 4.44 13.34 2.65
CA LYS A 114 4.64 12.50 1.47
C LYS A 114 3.48 11.57 1.19
N ARG A 115 2.49 11.47 2.08
CA ARG A 115 1.42 10.44 2.05
C ARG A 115 1.99 9.04 1.87
N HIS A 116 3.05 8.77 2.62
CA HIS A 116 3.77 7.51 2.61
C HIS A 116 3.63 6.84 3.99
N ILE A 117 3.44 5.54 3.98
CA ILE A 117 3.27 4.74 5.19
C ILE A 117 4.16 3.51 5.05
N ASP A 118 5.12 3.34 5.95
CA ASP A 118 5.90 2.12 6.07
C ASP A 118 5.33 1.23 7.16
N PHE A 119 5.43 -0.08 6.97
CA PHE A 119 5.11 -1.03 8.03
C PHE A 119 6.09 -2.21 8.02
N THR A 120 6.41 -2.68 9.22
CA THR A 120 7.32 -3.81 9.43
C THR A 120 6.74 -4.72 10.51
N THR A 121 6.63 -6.00 10.19
CA THR A 121 6.19 -7.00 11.16
C THR A 121 7.33 -7.33 12.11
N VAL A 122 7.11 -7.09 13.40
CA VAL A 122 8.07 -7.39 14.48
C VAL A 122 7.96 -8.85 14.90
N THR A 123 6.73 -9.33 15.08
CA THR A 123 6.43 -10.75 15.37
C THR A 123 5.12 -11.15 14.69
N ALA A 124 5.01 -12.39 14.27
CA ALA A 124 3.77 -12.93 13.71
C ALA A 124 3.69 -14.46 13.90
N ASP A 125 2.45 -14.95 14.06
CA ASP A 125 2.19 -16.38 14.19
C ASP A 125 2.30 -17.12 12.85
N LEU A 126 1.91 -16.48 11.73
CA LEU A 126 1.84 -17.12 10.42
C LEU A 126 2.87 -16.60 9.42
N ASN A 127 2.86 -15.30 9.15
CA ASN A 127 3.73 -14.70 8.14
C ASN A 127 4.11 -13.28 8.50
N TYR A 128 5.28 -12.88 8.05
CA TYR A 128 5.73 -11.50 8.12
C TYR A 128 5.32 -10.78 6.83
N ASN A 129 4.74 -9.58 6.99
CA ASN A 129 4.43 -8.69 5.89
C ASN A 129 5.11 -7.35 6.17
N ASP A 130 6.20 -7.10 5.46
CA ASP A 130 6.86 -5.80 5.48
C ASP A 130 6.49 -5.06 4.19
N GLY A 131 6.40 -3.74 4.24
CA GLY A 131 6.07 -3.01 3.03
C GLY A 131 5.74 -1.55 3.25
N HIS A 132 5.09 -0.97 2.24
CA HIS A 132 4.68 0.43 2.29
C HIS A 132 3.45 0.70 1.42
N TYR A 133 2.82 1.84 1.71
CA TYR A 133 1.81 2.48 0.87
C TYR A 133 2.29 3.84 0.43
N GLU A 134 2.05 4.17 -0.83
CA GLU A 134 2.23 5.49 -1.42
C GLU A 134 0.91 5.96 -2.04
N LEU A 135 0.51 7.20 -1.77
CA LEU A 135 -0.75 7.74 -2.25
C LEU A 135 -0.50 8.90 -3.21
N GLU A 136 -1.08 8.78 -4.39
CA GLU A 136 -1.00 9.79 -5.46
C GLU A 136 -2.40 10.28 -5.84
N PRO A 137 -2.66 11.60 -5.78
CA PRO A 137 -3.95 12.14 -6.17
C PRO A 137 -4.12 12.15 -7.70
N SER A 138 -5.36 11.96 -8.16
CA SER A 138 -5.73 12.23 -9.55
C SER A 138 -5.50 13.71 -9.90
N PRO A 139 -5.37 14.05 -11.19
CA PRO A 139 -5.17 15.43 -11.62
C PRO A 139 -6.27 16.39 -11.16
N ASP A 140 -7.50 15.91 -10.99
CA ASP A 140 -8.64 16.70 -10.48
C ASP A 140 -8.81 16.61 -8.95
N GLY A 141 -7.95 15.85 -8.27
CA GLY A 141 -7.94 15.67 -6.81
C GLY A 141 -9.10 14.84 -6.24
N LYS A 142 -9.99 14.29 -7.08
CA LYS A 142 -11.19 13.57 -6.62
C LYS A 142 -10.96 12.10 -6.32
N ARG A 143 -9.92 11.52 -6.89
CA ARG A 143 -9.55 10.11 -6.74
C ARG A 143 -8.16 9.96 -6.16
N CYS A 144 -7.91 8.81 -5.57
CA CYS A 144 -6.61 8.45 -5.02
C CYS A 144 -6.10 7.13 -5.61
N LEU A 145 -4.88 7.13 -6.14
CA LEU A 145 -4.15 5.93 -6.43
C LEU A 145 -3.41 5.50 -5.16
N VAL A 146 -3.64 4.29 -4.72
CA VAL A 146 -2.89 3.64 -3.65
C VAL A 146 -1.95 2.63 -4.27
N ARG A 147 -0.66 2.89 -4.19
CA ARG A 147 0.40 1.95 -4.55
C ARG A 147 0.83 1.21 -3.30
N SER A 148 0.81 -0.10 -3.35
CA SER A 148 1.14 -0.95 -2.21
C SER A 148 2.22 -1.93 -2.60
N THR A 149 3.24 -2.04 -1.77
CA THR A 149 4.29 -3.04 -1.90
C THR A 149 4.34 -3.85 -0.62
N PHE A 150 4.35 -5.17 -0.74
CA PHE A 150 4.45 -6.12 0.37
C PHE A 150 5.60 -7.08 0.09
N LEU A 151 6.42 -7.36 1.10
CA LEU A 151 7.33 -8.49 1.13
C LEU A 151 6.75 -9.52 2.10
N VAL A 152 6.17 -10.58 1.56
CA VAL A 152 5.61 -11.69 2.34
C VAL A 152 6.72 -12.68 2.61
N LYS A 153 7.00 -12.94 3.90
CA LYS A 153 8.00 -13.91 4.35
C LYS A 153 7.33 -15.00 5.18
N GLU A 154 7.92 -16.17 5.22
CA GLU A 154 7.46 -17.23 6.10
C GLU A 154 7.63 -16.85 7.57
N GLY A 155 6.64 -17.18 8.39
CA GLY A 155 6.71 -17.03 9.84
C GLY A 155 7.58 -18.10 10.50
N GLN A 156 7.71 -18.04 11.81
CA GLN A 156 8.43 -19.01 12.62
C GLN A 156 7.48 -20.09 13.16
N GLY A 157 7.99 -21.30 13.43
CA GLY A 157 7.22 -22.36 14.05
C GLY A 157 6.22 -23.04 13.13
N MET A 158 4.96 -23.19 13.54
CA MET A 158 3.91 -23.85 12.75
C MET A 158 3.61 -23.18 11.39
N ALA A 159 3.98 -21.92 11.23
CA ALA A 159 3.85 -21.19 9.98
C ALA A 159 4.70 -21.76 8.84
N GLN A 160 5.81 -22.42 9.15
CA GLN A 160 6.67 -23.10 8.16
C GLN A 160 5.94 -24.22 7.39
N ALA A 161 4.79 -24.67 7.89
CA ALA A 161 3.96 -25.67 7.21
C ALA A 161 3.06 -25.08 6.10
N VAL A 162 2.97 -23.75 5.99
CA VAL A 162 2.14 -23.09 4.96
C VAL A 162 3.03 -22.64 3.81
N PRO A 163 2.84 -23.16 2.58
CA PRO A 163 3.65 -22.75 1.44
C PRO A 163 3.56 -21.24 1.19
N ILE A 164 4.69 -20.61 0.88
CA ILE A 164 4.77 -19.15 0.64
C ILE A 164 3.79 -18.65 -0.42
N GLY A 165 3.50 -19.44 -1.46
CA GLY A 165 2.51 -19.09 -2.48
C GLY A 165 1.08 -18.99 -1.92
N VAL A 166 0.73 -19.80 -0.91
CA VAL A 166 -0.57 -19.73 -0.23
C VAL A 166 -0.64 -18.49 0.66
N LEU A 167 0.44 -18.15 1.35
CA LEU A 167 0.56 -16.91 2.13
C LEU A 167 0.44 -15.68 1.24
N ALA A 168 1.10 -15.68 0.09
CA ALA A 168 1.01 -14.58 -0.89
C ALA A 168 -0.43 -14.41 -1.43
N ALA A 169 -1.12 -15.51 -1.76
CA ALA A 169 -2.53 -15.47 -2.17
C ALA A 169 -3.43 -14.94 -1.04
N GLY A 170 -3.23 -15.37 0.20
CA GLY A 170 -3.94 -14.85 1.37
C GLY A 170 -3.70 -13.35 1.60
N THR A 171 -2.47 -12.87 1.37
CA THR A 171 -2.14 -11.45 1.44
C THR A 171 -2.88 -10.64 0.37
N ARG A 172 -3.01 -11.17 -0.86
CA ARG A 172 -3.80 -10.55 -1.92
C ARG A 172 -5.26 -10.37 -1.53
N GLU A 173 -5.89 -11.43 -1.04
CA GLU A 173 -7.30 -11.38 -0.61
C GLU A 173 -7.50 -10.42 0.56
N ALA A 174 -6.60 -10.42 1.53
CA ALA A 174 -6.61 -9.48 2.65
C ALA A 174 -6.46 -8.03 2.17
N PHE A 175 -5.58 -7.77 1.18
CA PHE A 175 -5.42 -6.45 0.58
C PHE A 175 -6.71 -5.97 -0.09
N LEU A 176 -7.37 -6.81 -0.88
CA LEU A 176 -8.63 -6.45 -1.56
C LEU A 176 -9.74 -6.16 -0.55
N ALA A 177 -9.84 -6.96 0.50
CA ALA A 177 -10.80 -6.73 1.59
C ALA A 177 -10.50 -5.43 2.34
N ALA A 178 -9.22 -5.16 2.64
CA ALA A 178 -8.77 -3.93 3.30
C ALA A 178 -9.06 -2.69 2.44
N ALA A 179 -8.83 -2.76 1.13
CA ALA A 179 -9.12 -1.66 0.22
C ALA A 179 -10.61 -1.25 0.25
N GLN A 180 -11.53 -2.22 0.35
CA GLN A 180 -12.96 -1.96 0.51
C GLN A 180 -13.28 -1.29 1.86
N GLY A 181 -12.67 -1.74 2.94
CA GLY A 181 -12.83 -1.16 4.27
C GLY A 181 -12.32 0.28 4.32
N VAL A 182 -11.12 0.51 3.81
CA VAL A 182 -10.50 1.85 3.70
C VAL A 182 -11.38 2.80 2.90
N LYS A 183 -11.95 2.35 1.79
CA LYS A 183 -12.90 3.16 1.02
C LYS A 183 -14.11 3.57 1.86
N LYS A 184 -14.78 2.61 2.49
CA LYS A 184 -15.95 2.89 3.34
C LYS A 184 -15.60 3.92 4.41
N ARG A 185 -14.47 3.75 5.08
CA ARG A 185 -13.98 4.68 6.10
C ARG A 185 -13.70 6.07 5.53
N ALA A 186 -13.03 6.16 4.38
CA ALA A 186 -12.67 7.41 3.71
C ALA A 186 -13.89 8.20 3.18
N THR A 187 -14.96 7.50 2.76
CA THR A 187 -16.17 8.13 2.18
C THR A 187 -17.30 8.32 3.18
N GLY A 188 -17.18 7.78 4.40
CA GLY A 188 -18.26 7.77 5.38
C GLY A 188 -19.45 6.88 4.98
N ALA A 189 -19.26 5.99 3.99
CA ALA A 189 -20.29 5.05 3.57
C ALA A 189 -20.56 4.01 4.67
N LYS A 190 -21.85 3.78 4.97
CA LYS A 190 -22.31 2.79 5.95
C LYS A 190 -22.37 1.38 5.35
#